data_4e19bc062cebab685cef3f649746f47a
#
_entry.id   4e19bc062cebab685cef3f649746f47a
#
_cell.length_a   1.000
_cell.length_b   1.000
_cell.length_c   1.000
_cell.angle_alpha   90.00
_cell.angle_beta   90.00
_cell.angle_gamma   90.00
#
_symmetry.space_group_name_H-M   'P 1'
#
loop_
_entity.id
_entity.type
_entity.pdbx_description
1 polymer ?
#
loop_
_entity_poly.entity_id
_entity_poly.type
_entity_poly.pdbx_seq_one_letter_code
_entity_poly.pdbx_strand_id
1 'polypeptide(L)'
;MRCLIIHNPASGPSSDEIYAFTHALAQGGDEVVMRFIGDGMEPEDAVADVREFERVVISGGDGTVSNVLSQMRGGRVPTLVVPSGTACLFFNNIGNAPEAAALAKACRAGRTVKADMGELFWLDEDGNEKRPGFIIIDGSGYAAELMMKAAPTKNDIGEIAYF
;
A
#
# COMPACT_ATOMS: atom_id res chain seq x y z
N MET A 1 0.58 16.24 -14.14
CA MET A 1 1.46 15.25 -13.43
C MET A 1 1.09 13.88 -13.95
N ARG A 2 2.09 12.99 -14.10
CA ARG A 2 1.85 11.58 -14.46
C ARG A 2 1.87 10.72 -13.19
N CYS A 3 0.76 10.08 -12.89
CA CYS A 3 0.53 9.37 -11.63
C CYS A 3 0.25 7.88 -11.89
N LEU A 4 0.96 6.99 -11.18
CA LEU A 4 0.68 5.56 -11.16
C LEU A 4 -0.14 5.24 -9.92
N ILE A 5 -1.29 4.62 -10.10
CA ILE A 5 -2.11 4.06 -9.02
C ILE A 5 -1.97 2.55 -9.03
N ILE A 6 -1.53 1.99 -7.91
CA ILE A 6 -1.49 0.55 -7.68
C ILE A 6 -2.60 0.22 -6.69
N HIS A 7 -3.61 -0.50 -7.16
CA HIS A 7 -4.82 -0.80 -6.40
C HIS A 7 -4.95 -2.29 -6.14
N ASN A 8 -5.23 -2.63 -4.88
CA ASN A 8 -5.60 -3.98 -4.48
C ASN A 8 -7.12 -4.05 -4.23
N PRO A 9 -7.92 -4.58 -5.15
CA PRO A 9 -9.37 -4.64 -5.00
C PRO A 9 -9.82 -5.58 -3.86
N ALA A 10 -8.96 -6.51 -3.43
CA ALA A 10 -9.27 -7.43 -2.33
C ALA A 10 -8.98 -6.85 -0.94
N SER A 11 -8.51 -5.60 -0.82
CA SER A 11 -8.04 -5.07 0.48
C SER A 11 -9.12 -4.54 1.41
N GLY A 12 -10.39 -4.69 1.11
CA GLY A 12 -11.47 -4.34 2.04
C GLY A 12 -12.66 -3.66 1.39
N PRO A 13 -13.69 -3.33 2.18
CA PRO A 13 -14.98 -2.85 1.66
C PRO A 13 -14.93 -1.42 1.07
N SER A 14 -13.92 -0.64 1.40
CA SER A 14 -13.78 0.76 0.94
C SER A 14 -12.93 0.90 -0.33
N SER A 15 -12.75 -0.18 -1.09
CA SER A 15 -11.91 -0.14 -2.30
C SER A 15 -12.44 0.81 -3.38
N ASP A 16 -13.74 1.08 -3.40
CA ASP A 16 -14.37 1.97 -4.40
C ASP A 16 -13.99 3.45 -4.25
N GLU A 17 -13.52 3.87 -3.09
CA GLU A 17 -13.08 5.26 -2.86
C GLU A 17 -11.92 5.68 -3.76
N ILE A 18 -11.14 4.72 -4.25
CA ILE A 18 -10.07 4.98 -5.20
C ILE A 18 -10.57 5.59 -6.50
N TYR A 19 -11.78 5.25 -6.94
CA TYR A 19 -12.35 5.79 -8.18
C TYR A 19 -12.71 7.27 -8.04
N ALA A 20 -13.24 7.69 -6.89
CA ALA A 20 -13.48 9.10 -6.60
C ALA A 20 -12.17 9.90 -6.57
N PHE A 21 -11.12 9.35 -5.98
CA PHE A 21 -9.78 9.95 -5.98
C PHE A 21 -9.20 10.04 -7.40
N THR A 22 -9.28 8.96 -8.18
CA THR A 22 -8.82 8.93 -9.58
C THR A 22 -9.56 9.98 -10.41
N HIS A 23 -10.86 10.09 -10.24
CA HIS A 23 -11.67 11.12 -10.92
C HIS A 23 -11.22 12.54 -10.55
N ALA A 24 -10.93 12.80 -9.26
CA ALA A 24 -10.44 14.10 -8.80
C ALA A 24 -9.06 14.46 -9.40
N LEU A 25 -8.19 13.48 -9.62
CA LEU A 25 -6.91 13.69 -10.32
C LEU A 25 -7.17 14.01 -11.81
N ALA A 26 -7.99 13.21 -12.49
CA ALA A 26 -8.26 13.39 -13.90
C ALA A 26 -8.93 14.74 -14.20
N GLN A 27 -9.88 15.18 -13.37
CA GLN A 27 -10.48 16.52 -13.48
C GLN A 27 -9.45 17.64 -13.33
N GLY A 28 -8.39 17.44 -12.58
CA GLY A 28 -7.30 18.39 -12.44
C GLY A 28 -6.28 18.37 -13.59
N GLY A 29 -6.52 17.57 -14.63
CA GLY A 29 -5.64 17.45 -15.79
C GLY A 29 -4.45 16.53 -15.60
N ASP A 30 -4.45 15.68 -14.58
CA ASP A 30 -3.39 14.70 -14.37
C ASP A 30 -3.60 13.47 -15.27
N GLU A 31 -2.50 12.92 -15.77
CA GLU A 31 -2.47 11.61 -16.44
C GLU A 31 -2.43 10.52 -15.38
N VAL A 32 -3.38 9.62 -15.42
CA VAL A 32 -3.48 8.53 -14.42
C VAL A 32 -3.39 7.18 -15.11
N VAL A 33 -2.43 6.38 -14.67
CA VAL A 33 -2.32 4.96 -15.01
C VAL A 33 -2.70 4.15 -13.79
N MET A 34 -3.67 3.24 -13.92
CA MET A 34 -4.09 2.37 -12.83
C MET A 34 -3.70 0.92 -13.13
N ARG A 35 -3.11 0.28 -12.13
CA ARG A 35 -2.76 -1.14 -12.13
C ARG A 35 -3.44 -1.84 -10.98
N PHE A 36 -3.95 -3.02 -11.23
CA PHE A 36 -4.62 -3.86 -10.23
C PHE A 36 -3.69 -5.02 -9.88
N ILE A 37 -3.33 -5.13 -8.59
CA ILE A 37 -2.55 -6.26 -8.09
C ILE A 37 -3.48 -7.35 -7.55
N GLY A 38 -3.03 -8.59 -7.61
CA GLY A 38 -3.87 -9.80 -7.48
C GLY A 38 -4.04 -10.43 -8.86
N ASP A 39 -4.96 -11.26 -9.11
CA ASP A 39 -5.35 -11.87 -10.39
C ASP A 39 -4.32 -11.78 -11.55
N GLY A 40 -3.06 -12.20 -11.30
CA GLY A 40 -2.02 -12.30 -12.32
C GLY A 40 -1.05 -11.11 -12.43
N MET A 41 -1.20 -10.07 -11.62
CA MET A 41 -0.18 -9.01 -11.49
C MET A 41 0.40 -8.98 -10.08
N GLU A 42 1.69 -9.26 -9.99
CA GLU A 42 2.43 -9.16 -8.73
C GLU A 42 2.88 -7.71 -8.47
N PRO A 43 3.09 -7.33 -7.19
CA PRO A 43 3.58 -6.00 -6.83
C PRO A 43 4.88 -5.60 -7.52
N GLU A 44 5.79 -6.54 -7.77
CA GLU A 44 7.05 -6.31 -8.47
C GLU A 44 6.82 -5.83 -9.91
N ASP A 45 5.92 -6.50 -10.64
CA ASP A 45 5.55 -6.12 -12.00
C ASP A 45 4.84 -4.78 -12.05
N ALA A 46 4.00 -4.53 -11.03
CA ALA A 46 3.25 -3.27 -10.93
C ALA A 46 4.15 -2.04 -10.76
N VAL A 47 5.39 -2.19 -10.27
CA VAL A 47 6.34 -1.09 -10.05
C VAL A 47 7.54 -1.10 -11.00
N ALA A 48 7.59 -1.99 -11.98
CA ALA A 48 8.77 -2.20 -12.83
C ALA A 48 9.25 -0.91 -13.53
N ASP A 49 8.34 -0.05 -13.96
CA ASP A 49 8.59 1.22 -14.62
C ASP A 49 8.24 2.45 -13.76
N VAL A 50 8.22 2.29 -12.44
CA VAL A 50 7.79 3.32 -11.48
C VAL A 50 8.51 4.67 -11.65
N ARG A 51 9.72 4.64 -12.18
CA ARG A 51 10.54 5.86 -12.41
C ARG A 51 10.04 6.74 -13.55
N GLU A 52 9.11 6.24 -14.36
CA GLU A 52 8.46 7.02 -15.42
C GLU A 52 7.33 7.91 -14.89
N PHE A 53 6.98 7.77 -13.62
CA PHE A 53 5.91 8.50 -12.96
C PHE A 53 6.43 9.54 -11.99
N GLU A 54 5.71 10.64 -11.88
CA GLU A 54 6.02 11.72 -10.92
C GLU A 54 5.48 11.41 -9.53
N ARG A 55 4.45 10.57 -9.44
CA ARG A 55 3.81 10.12 -8.20
C ARG A 55 3.36 8.67 -8.30
N VAL A 56 3.44 7.99 -7.18
CA VAL A 56 2.82 6.68 -6.99
C VAL A 56 1.72 6.80 -5.94
N VAL A 57 0.62 6.14 -6.17
CA VAL A 57 -0.47 6.01 -5.19
C VAL A 57 -0.69 4.53 -4.94
N ILE A 58 -0.70 4.14 -3.68
CA ILE A 58 -0.97 2.77 -3.28
C ILE A 58 -2.33 2.76 -2.59
N SER A 59 -3.28 2.06 -3.18
CA SER A 59 -4.61 1.84 -2.62
C SER A 59 -4.73 0.42 -2.10
N GLY A 60 -4.77 0.29 -0.79
CA GLY A 60 -4.76 -1.01 -0.13
C GLY A 60 -4.69 -0.89 1.39
N GLY A 61 -4.68 -2.03 2.07
CA GLY A 61 -4.35 -2.13 3.49
C GLY A 61 -2.85 -2.13 3.75
N ASP A 62 -2.47 -2.18 5.02
CA ASP A 62 -1.08 -2.08 5.47
C ASP A 62 -0.15 -3.13 4.83
N GLY A 63 -0.63 -4.36 4.64
CA GLY A 63 0.12 -5.41 3.94
C GLY A 63 0.40 -5.09 2.48
N THR A 64 -0.59 -4.55 1.76
CA THR A 64 -0.43 -4.08 0.38
C THR A 64 0.59 -2.95 0.32
N VAL A 65 0.47 -1.97 1.21
CA VAL A 65 1.39 -0.82 1.28
C VAL A 65 2.82 -1.28 1.54
N SER A 66 3.04 -2.14 2.53
CA SER A 66 4.37 -2.68 2.85
C SER A 66 4.98 -3.44 1.68
N ASN A 67 4.18 -4.30 1.02
CA ASN A 67 4.67 -5.11 -0.10
C ASN A 67 5.06 -4.24 -1.30
N VAL A 68 4.19 -3.34 -1.75
CA VAL A 68 4.48 -2.46 -2.88
C VAL A 68 5.69 -1.57 -2.59
N LEU A 69 5.76 -0.95 -1.40
CA LEU A 69 6.91 -0.12 -1.01
C LEU A 69 8.21 -0.93 -0.94
N SER A 70 8.14 -2.19 -0.51
CA SER A 70 9.30 -3.09 -0.49
C SER A 70 9.87 -3.32 -1.89
N GLN A 71 9.03 -3.44 -2.91
CA GLN A 71 9.46 -3.57 -4.31
C GLN A 71 10.00 -2.26 -4.89
N MET A 72 9.58 -1.12 -4.34
CA MET A 72 10.05 0.21 -4.76
C MET A 72 11.39 0.61 -4.13
N ARG A 73 12.11 -0.29 -3.44
CA ARG A 73 13.38 0.00 -2.77
C ARG A 73 14.37 0.74 -3.68
N GLY A 74 14.92 1.82 -3.15
CA GLY A 74 15.80 2.71 -3.92
C GLY A 74 15.08 3.60 -4.93
N GLY A 75 13.75 3.47 -5.06
CA GLY A 75 12.92 4.40 -5.81
C GLY A 75 12.83 5.75 -5.07
N ARG A 76 12.86 6.84 -5.84
CA ARG A 76 12.76 8.21 -5.29
C ARG A 76 11.45 8.87 -5.66
N VAL A 77 10.46 8.08 -6.11
CA VAL A 77 9.16 8.61 -6.52
C VAL A 77 8.31 8.80 -5.27
N PRO A 78 7.84 10.02 -5.00
CA PRO A 78 6.97 10.28 -3.86
C PRO A 78 5.69 9.46 -3.94
N THR A 79 5.33 8.85 -2.81
CA THR A 79 4.21 7.91 -2.73
C THR A 79 3.14 8.45 -1.80
N LEU A 80 1.88 8.33 -2.21
CA LEU A 80 0.69 8.58 -1.40
C LEU A 80 -0.01 7.24 -1.12
N VAL A 81 -0.56 7.09 0.08
CA VAL A 81 -1.42 5.96 0.41
C VAL A 81 -2.88 6.41 0.42
N VAL A 82 -3.74 5.62 -0.22
CA VAL A 82 -5.20 5.73 -0.14
C VAL A 82 -5.71 4.51 0.65
N PRO A 83 -6.36 4.73 1.79
CA PRO A 83 -6.74 3.65 2.68
C PRO A 83 -7.93 2.87 2.10
N SER A 84 -7.81 1.56 1.97
CA SER A 84 -8.90 0.67 1.60
C SER A 84 -8.93 -0.63 2.42
N GLY A 85 -8.00 -0.77 3.36
CA GLY A 85 -7.88 -1.93 4.23
C GLY A 85 -8.67 -1.78 5.54
N THR A 86 -8.59 -2.81 6.37
CA THR A 86 -9.33 -2.89 7.65
C THR A 86 -8.82 -1.88 8.69
N ALA A 87 -7.52 -1.85 8.97
CA ALA A 87 -6.93 -1.01 10.02
C ALA A 87 -6.28 0.26 9.48
N CYS A 88 -5.63 0.18 8.33
CA CYS A 88 -4.92 1.29 7.67
C CYS A 88 -4.01 2.09 8.62
N LEU A 89 -3.24 1.38 9.45
CA LEU A 89 -2.41 1.98 10.50
C LEU A 89 -1.39 2.96 9.93
N PHE A 90 -0.76 2.63 8.82
CA PHE A 90 0.20 3.52 8.19
C PHE A 90 -0.43 4.83 7.73
N PHE A 91 -1.60 4.75 7.08
CA PHE A 91 -2.34 5.94 6.66
C PHE A 91 -2.73 6.82 7.85
N ASN A 92 -3.25 6.22 8.90
CA ASN A 92 -3.66 6.93 10.12
C ASN A 92 -2.47 7.64 10.79
N ASN A 93 -1.28 7.01 10.78
CA ASN A 93 -0.06 7.62 11.32
C ASN A 93 0.47 8.80 10.48
N ILE A 94 0.25 8.80 9.17
CA ILE A 94 0.62 9.94 8.31
C ILE A 94 -0.28 11.14 8.58
N GLY A 95 -1.53 10.92 8.98
CA GLY A 95 -2.48 11.96 9.33
C GLY A 95 -3.06 12.73 8.14
N ASN A 96 -3.11 12.13 6.96
CA ASN A 96 -3.83 12.68 5.82
C ASN A 96 -5.35 12.59 6.05
N ALA A 97 -6.08 13.58 5.57
CA ALA A 97 -7.53 13.51 5.50
C ALA A 97 -7.96 12.48 4.42
N PRO A 98 -8.95 11.61 4.69
CA PRO A 98 -9.28 10.50 3.79
C PRO A 98 -10.10 10.91 2.56
N GLU A 99 -10.66 12.11 2.53
CA GLU A 99 -11.52 12.58 1.45
C GLU A 99 -10.76 12.65 0.12
N ALA A 100 -11.36 12.17 -0.95
CA ALA A 100 -10.75 12.09 -2.28
C ALA A 100 -10.14 13.41 -2.77
N ALA A 101 -10.83 14.53 -2.54
CA ALA A 101 -10.35 15.85 -2.93
C ALA A 101 -9.11 16.30 -2.12
N ALA A 102 -9.09 15.99 -0.82
CA ALA A 102 -7.95 16.29 0.06
C ALA A 102 -6.72 15.45 -0.33
N LEU A 103 -6.93 14.16 -0.59
CA LEU A 103 -5.90 13.25 -1.06
C LEU A 103 -5.35 13.66 -2.43
N ALA A 104 -6.20 14.06 -3.38
CA ALA A 104 -5.76 14.56 -4.68
C ALA A 104 -4.92 15.84 -4.55
N LYS A 105 -5.29 16.75 -3.65
CA LYS A 105 -4.50 17.94 -3.32
C LYS A 105 -3.15 17.55 -2.71
N ALA A 106 -3.13 16.61 -1.76
CA ALA A 106 -1.90 16.11 -1.14
C ALA A 106 -0.99 15.43 -2.18
N CYS A 107 -1.55 14.66 -3.10
CA CYS A 107 -0.82 14.02 -4.18
C CYS A 107 -0.09 15.03 -5.08
N ARG A 108 -0.75 16.13 -5.44
CA ARG A 108 -0.17 17.16 -6.32
C ARG A 108 0.88 18.03 -5.63
N ALA A 109 0.58 18.49 -4.43
CA ALA A 109 1.34 19.56 -3.76
C ALA A 109 1.72 19.23 -2.31
N GLY A 110 1.50 18.02 -1.87
CA GLY A 110 1.80 17.58 -0.51
C GLY A 110 3.31 17.63 -0.21
N ARG A 111 3.61 17.94 1.05
CA ARG A 111 4.98 17.83 1.54
C ARG A 111 5.35 16.35 1.65
N THR A 112 6.48 15.98 1.07
CA THR A 112 7.02 14.62 1.21
C THR A 112 7.88 14.53 2.47
N VAL A 113 7.78 13.39 3.15
CA VAL A 113 8.64 13.00 4.25
C VAL A 113 9.36 11.71 3.88
N LYS A 114 10.56 11.54 4.39
CA LYS A 114 11.26 10.25 4.28
C LYS A 114 10.77 9.36 5.40
N ALA A 115 10.42 8.14 5.06
CA ALA A 115 10.11 7.09 6.02
C ALA A 115 11.14 5.98 5.86
N ASP A 116 11.65 5.48 6.97
CA ASP A 116 12.50 4.31 6.98
C ASP A 116 11.64 3.04 6.87
N MET A 117 12.19 2.03 6.20
CA MET A 117 11.60 0.69 6.16
C MET A 117 12.48 -0.27 6.94
N GLY A 118 11.87 -1.11 7.76
CA GLY A 118 12.52 -2.27 8.31
C GLY A 118 12.67 -3.36 7.24
N GLU A 119 13.61 -4.26 7.46
CA GLU A 119 13.83 -5.42 6.60
C GLU A 119 13.91 -6.69 7.45
N LEU A 120 13.17 -7.70 7.04
CA LEU A 120 13.34 -9.05 7.54
C LEU A 120 14.33 -9.80 6.66
N PHE A 121 15.05 -10.73 7.25
CA PHE A 121 15.96 -11.60 6.52
C PHE A 121 15.79 -13.05 6.98
N TRP A 122 15.57 -13.94 6.00
CA TRP A 122 15.66 -15.39 6.26
C TRP A 122 16.02 -16.14 4.97
N LEU A 123 16.38 -17.41 5.14
CA LEU A 123 16.52 -18.34 4.02
C LEU A 123 15.22 -19.18 3.94
N ASP A 124 14.68 -19.33 2.75
CA ASP A 124 13.56 -20.26 2.53
C ASP A 124 14.02 -21.74 2.57
N GLU A 125 13.12 -22.68 2.39
CA GLU A 125 13.40 -24.12 2.43
C GLU A 125 14.40 -24.57 1.35
N ASP A 126 14.49 -23.84 0.26
CA ASP A 126 15.44 -24.09 -0.84
C ASP A 126 16.77 -23.35 -0.66
N GLY A 127 16.94 -22.61 0.42
CA GLY A 127 18.15 -21.83 0.72
C GLY A 127 18.24 -20.47 0.04
N ASN A 128 17.15 -20.01 -0.60
CA ASN A 128 17.13 -18.68 -1.23
C ASN A 128 16.91 -17.58 -0.18
N GLU A 129 17.63 -16.47 -0.33
CA GLU A 129 17.46 -15.31 0.53
C GLU A 129 16.11 -14.64 0.30
N LYS A 130 15.39 -14.36 1.38
CA LYS A 130 14.17 -13.56 1.41
C LYS A 130 14.44 -12.30 2.23
N ARG A 131 14.08 -11.15 1.69
CA ARG A 131 14.31 -9.83 2.30
C ARG A 131 13.09 -8.92 2.14
N PRO A 132 11.89 -9.31 2.63
CA PRO A 132 10.75 -8.41 2.57
C PRO A 132 10.95 -7.20 3.46
N GLY A 133 10.48 -6.05 2.99
CA GLY A 133 10.41 -4.84 3.78
C GLY A 133 9.11 -4.73 4.55
N PHE A 134 9.14 -4.05 5.68
CA PHE A 134 7.95 -3.66 6.43
C PHE A 134 8.01 -2.18 6.83
N ILE A 135 6.84 -1.54 6.97
CA ILE A 135 6.78 -0.10 7.21
C ILE A 135 6.11 0.28 8.54
N ILE A 136 5.40 -0.64 9.19
CA ILE A 136 4.71 -0.34 10.44
C ILE A 136 5.24 -1.22 11.56
N ILE A 137 4.95 -2.50 11.47
CA ILE A 137 5.26 -3.47 12.51
C ILE A 137 5.57 -4.83 11.89
N ASP A 138 6.55 -5.47 12.47
CA ASP A 138 6.79 -6.90 12.31
C ASP A 138 6.75 -7.56 13.68
N GLY A 139 6.31 -8.81 13.73
CA GLY A 139 6.18 -9.56 14.97
C GLY A 139 6.74 -10.96 14.86
N SER A 140 7.34 -11.43 15.94
CA SER A 140 7.83 -12.80 16.07
C SER A 140 7.23 -13.48 17.30
N GLY A 141 7.33 -14.80 17.37
CA GLY A 141 6.85 -15.59 18.50
C GLY A 141 5.33 -15.47 18.68
N TYR A 142 4.88 -15.11 19.87
CA TYR A 142 3.44 -15.04 20.21
C TYR A 142 2.66 -14.11 19.28
N ALA A 143 3.20 -12.95 18.94
CA ALA A 143 2.53 -12.00 18.05
C ALA A 143 2.32 -12.58 16.65
N ALA A 144 3.31 -13.26 16.09
CA ALA A 144 3.20 -13.94 14.80
C ALA A 144 2.16 -15.06 14.84
N GLU A 145 2.16 -15.88 15.91
CA GLU A 145 1.19 -16.96 16.08
C GLU A 145 -0.24 -16.43 16.18
N LEU A 146 -0.45 -15.34 16.91
CA LEU A 146 -1.76 -14.69 17.00
C LEU A 146 -2.25 -14.22 15.62
N MET A 147 -1.40 -13.58 14.84
CA MET A 147 -1.73 -13.12 13.49
C MET A 147 -2.06 -14.29 12.55
N MET A 148 -1.30 -15.38 12.62
CA MET A 148 -1.56 -16.57 11.82
C MET A 148 -2.91 -17.21 12.17
N LYS A 149 -3.29 -17.24 13.45
CA LYS A 149 -4.59 -17.78 13.90
C LYS A 149 -5.75 -16.87 13.53
N ALA A 150 -5.55 -15.55 13.51
CA ALA A 150 -6.56 -14.58 13.14
C ALA A 150 -6.81 -14.51 11.62
N ALA A 151 -5.82 -14.82 10.80
CA ALA A 151 -5.87 -14.64 9.35
C ALA A 151 -7.09 -15.31 8.67
N PRO A 152 -7.50 -16.55 9.01
CA PRO A 152 -8.65 -17.20 8.37
C PRO A 152 -9.99 -16.49 8.61
N THR A 153 -10.14 -15.81 9.75
CA THR A 153 -11.40 -15.16 10.15
C THR A 153 -11.42 -13.65 9.87
N LYS A 154 -10.29 -13.09 9.48
CA LYS A 154 -10.15 -11.65 9.22
C LYS A 154 -11.15 -11.10 8.21
N ASN A 155 -11.43 -11.86 7.15
CA ASN A 155 -12.36 -11.43 6.11
C ASN A 155 -13.82 -11.42 6.59
N ASP A 156 -14.15 -12.21 7.61
CA ASP A 156 -15.50 -12.33 8.15
C ASP A 156 -15.79 -11.30 9.24
N ILE A 157 -14.82 -11.07 10.13
CA ILE A 157 -15.02 -10.27 11.35
C ILE A 157 -14.05 -9.07 11.48
N GLY A 158 -13.25 -8.80 10.46
CA GLY A 158 -12.38 -7.62 10.42
C GLY A 158 -11.32 -7.58 11.54
N GLU A 159 -11.18 -6.43 12.19
CA GLU A 159 -10.19 -6.22 13.26
C GLU A 159 -10.45 -7.10 14.50
N ILE A 160 -11.68 -7.50 14.75
CA ILE A 160 -12.05 -8.35 15.89
C ILE A 160 -11.32 -9.69 15.84
N ALA A 161 -10.90 -10.16 14.66
CA ALA A 161 -10.12 -11.39 14.51
C ALA A 161 -8.80 -11.38 15.32
N TYR A 162 -8.29 -10.22 15.71
CA TYR A 162 -7.02 -10.07 16.43
C TYR A 162 -7.17 -10.01 17.96
N PHE A 163 -8.40 -10.08 18.46
CA PHE A 163 -8.74 -10.07 19.89
C PHE A 163 -9.43 -11.36 20.33
#